data_4bddac5d9d83c3b66e2958f51895d2b8
#
_entry.id   4bddac5d9d83c3b66e2958f51895d2b8
#
_cell.length_a   1.000
_cell.length_b   1.000
_cell.length_c   1.000
_cell.angle_alpha   90.00
_cell.angle_beta   90.00
_cell.angle_gamma   90.00
#
_symmetry.space_group_name_H-M   'P 1'
#
loop_
_entity.id
_entity.type
_entity.pdbx_description
1 polymer ?
#
loop_
_entity_poly.entity_id
_entity_poly.type
_entity_poly.pdbx_seq_one_letter_code
_entity_poly.pdbx_strand_id
1 'polypeptide(L)'
;MTQRNAGRRTAGIDGEIALTPQARADVAVRVHQSRSSWKPRAVRRVYIPKASNRAKLRPLGIPVITDRCHQARVRHALEPEWEARFEPRSYGFRPGRGCHDAIEAIFNICCGPRARRVWALDADLASALDPWSYCSFAHCAC
;
A
#
# COMPACT_ATOMS: atom_id res chain seq x y z
N MET A 1 11.18 0.02 -8.21
CA MET A 1 10.33 -0.21 -7.02
C MET A 1 10.38 -1.64 -6.52
N THR A 2 10.30 -2.65 -7.36
CA THR A 2 10.31 -4.07 -6.95
C THR A 2 11.65 -4.62 -6.47
N GLN A 3 12.78 -3.95 -6.77
CA GLN A 3 14.12 -4.50 -6.51
C GLN A 3 14.53 -4.54 -5.03
N ARG A 4 14.05 -3.60 -4.22
CA ARG A 4 14.44 -3.47 -2.79
C ARG A 4 13.36 -3.96 -1.82
N ASN A 5 12.18 -4.33 -2.32
CA ASN A 5 11.09 -4.76 -1.46
C ASN A 5 11.28 -6.22 -1.02
N ALA A 6 11.08 -6.50 0.26
CA ALA A 6 11.10 -7.86 0.82
C ALA A 6 10.08 -8.78 0.13
N GLY A 7 8.93 -8.24 -0.31
CA GLY A 7 7.89 -8.97 -1.05
C GLY A 7 8.27 -9.41 -2.47
N ARG A 8 9.45 -9.07 -2.99
CA ARG A 8 9.89 -9.46 -4.34
C ARG A 8 9.94 -10.97 -4.58
N ARG A 9 10.17 -11.75 -3.51
CA ARG A 9 10.24 -13.21 -3.55
C ARG A 9 8.89 -13.89 -3.34
N THR A 10 7.84 -13.13 -3.05
CA THR A 10 6.52 -13.67 -2.74
C THR A 10 5.67 -13.68 -3.99
N ALA A 11 5.34 -14.86 -4.49
CA ALA A 11 4.48 -15.04 -5.65
C ALA A 11 2.99 -14.80 -5.31
N GLY A 12 2.22 -14.34 -6.29
CA GLY A 12 0.77 -14.31 -6.24
C GLY A 12 0.16 -15.70 -6.41
N ILE A 13 -1.08 -15.74 -6.88
CA ILE A 13 -1.80 -17.00 -7.15
C ILE A 13 -1.21 -17.76 -8.35
N ASP A 14 -0.55 -17.05 -9.26
CA ASP A 14 0.09 -17.60 -10.47
C ASP A 14 1.46 -18.23 -10.21
N GLY A 15 2.01 -18.09 -8.99
CA GLY A 15 3.33 -18.59 -8.66
C GLY A 15 4.49 -17.80 -9.27
N GLU A 16 4.22 -16.75 -10.05
CA GLU A 16 5.24 -16.01 -10.79
C GLU A 16 6.02 -15.04 -9.89
N ILE A 17 7.35 -15.05 -10.08
CA ILE A 17 8.29 -14.10 -9.46
C ILE A 17 9.27 -13.59 -10.52
N ALA A 18 9.71 -12.33 -10.41
CA ALA A 18 10.66 -11.71 -11.34
C ALA A 18 11.94 -11.28 -10.62
N LEU A 19 12.82 -12.25 -10.36
CA LEU A 19 14.08 -12.00 -9.64
C LEU A 19 15.23 -11.63 -10.58
N THR A 20 15.28 -12.24 -11.76
CA THR A 20 16.33 -11.99 -12.73
C THR A 20 16.06 -10.72 -13.55
N PRO A 21 17.10 -10.07 -14.10
CA PRO A 21 16.92 -8.92 -15.01
C PRO A 21 16.03 -9.26 -16.19
N GLN A 22 16.21 -10.45 -16.78
CA GLN A 22 15.41 -10.91 -17.93
C GLN A 22 13.94 -11.04 -17.55
N ALA A 23 13.61 -11.76 -16.48
CA ALA A 23 12.23 -11.92 -16.01
C ALA A 23 11.55 -10.57 -15.71
N ARG A 24 12.31 -9.58 -15.24
CA ARG A 24 11.80 -8.22 -15.02
C ARG A 24 11.52 -7.49 -16.33
N ALA A 25 12.37 -7.66 -17.34
CA ALA A 25 12.15 -7.11 -18.66
C ALA A 25 10.87 -7.70 -19.30
N ASP A 26 10.70 -9.01 -19.20
CA ASP A 26 9.52 -9.71 -19.72
C ASP A 26 8.21 -9.22 -19.03
N VAL A 27 8.24 -9.06 -17.72
CA VAL A 27 7.11 -8.46 -16.98
C VAL A 27 6.84 -7.03 -17.42
N ALA A 28 7.87 -6.21 -17.63
CA ALA A 28 7.72 -4.83 -18.09
C ALA A 28 7.06 -4.75 -19.48
N VAL A 29 7.47 -5.61 -20.41
CA VAL A 29 6.88 -5.70 -21.75
C VAL A 29 5.40 -6.10 -21.65
N ARG A 30 5.07 -7.14 -20.88
CA ARG A 30 3.67 -7.57 -20.68
C ARG A 30 2.80 -6.46 -20.06
N VAL A 31 3.30 -5.77 -19.06
CA VAL A 31 2.59 -4.65 -18.42
C VAL A 31 2.37 -3.50 -19.40
N HIS A 32 3.34 -3.23 -20.28
CA HIS A 32 3.19 -2.22 -21.31
C HIS A 32 2.13 -2.61 -22.36
N GLN A 33 2.15 -3.84 -22.82
CA GLN A 33 1.20 -4.35 -23.82
C GLN A 33 -0.23 -4.43 -23.28
N SER A 34 -0.41 -4.82 -22.01
CA SER A 34 -1.72 -5.00 -21.39
C SER A 34 -2.34 -3.72 -20.80
N ARG A 35 -1.72 -2.55 -21.03
CA ARG A 35 -2.12 -1.30 -20.36
C ARG A 35 -3.59 -0.88 -20.57
N SER A 36 -4.18 -1.17 -21.73
CA SER A 36 -5.55 -0.80 -22.08
C SER A 36 -6.57 -1.93 -21.83
N SER A 37 -6.10 -3.16 -21.74
CA SER A 37 -6.95 -4.35 -21.59
C SER A 37 -6.74 -5.07 -20.25
N TRP A 38 -6.01 -4.45 -19.32
CA TRP A 38 -5.71 -5.07 -18.03
C TRP A 38 -6.98 -5.31 -17.21
N LYS A 39 -7.09 -6.54 -16.70
CA LYS A 39 -8.08 -6.93 -15.71
C LYS A 39 -7.37 -7.49 -14.49
N PRO A 40 -7.73 -7.06 -13.25
CA PRO A 40 -7.10 -7.55 -12.04
C PRO A 40 -7.38 -9.04 -11.86
N ARG A 41 -6.39 -9.77 -11.34
CA ARG A 41 -6.50 -11.20 -11.05
C ARG A 41 -6.81 -11.42 -9.57
N ALA A 42 -7.31 -12.60 -9.24
CA ALA A 42 -7.54 -12.97 -7.84
C ALA A 42 -6.25 -12.88 -7.02
N VAL A 43 -6.36 -12.45 -5.77
CA VAL A 43 -5.23 -12.39 -4.84
C VAL A 43 -5.04 -13.72 -4.12
N ARG A 44 -3.79 -14.10 -3.88
CA ARG A 44 -3.46 -15.21 -2.99
C ARG A 44 -3.65 -14.75 -1.55
N ARG A 45 -4.59 -15.34 -0.83
CA ARG A 45 -4.84 -15.01 0.58
C ARG A 45 -3.94 -15.85 1.49
N VAL A 46 -3.25 -15.17 2.40
CA VAL A 46 -2.40 -15.76 3.43
C VAL A 46 -2.82 -15.18 4.78
N TYR A 47 -2.91 -16.02 5.81
CA TYR A 47 -3.28 -15.59 7.15
C TYR A 47 -2.04 -15.43 8.02
N ILE A 48 -1.87 -14.24 8.62
CA ILE A 48 -0.72 -13.89 9.44
C ILE A 48 -1.19 -13.67 10.88
N PRO A 49 -0.54 -14.27 11.90
CA PRO A 49 -0.84 -14.01 13.30
C PRO A 49 -0.64 -12.52 13.63
N LYS A 50 -1.57 -11.95 14.42
CA LYS A 50 -1.40 -10.58 14.93
C LYS A 50 -0.31 -10.55 15.99
N ALA A 51 0.55 -9.53 15.98
CA ALA A 51 1.62 -9.37 16.96
C ALA A 51 1.09 -9.25 18.40
N SER A 52 -0.06 -8.58 18.59
CA SER A 52 -0.71 -8.38 19.88
C SER A 52 -1.43 -9.63 20.40
N ASN A 53 -1.89 -10.51 19.52
CA ASN A 53 -2.59 -11.74 19.89
C ASN A 53 -2.41 -12.78 18.79
N ARG A 54 -1.52 -13.75 19.01
CA ARG A 54 -1.18 -14.79 18.03
C ARG A 54 -2.33 -15.75 17.71
N ALA A 55 -3.35 -15.83 18.55
CA ALA A 55 -4.55 -16.63 18.28
C ALA A 55 -5.45 -15.96 17.22
N LYS A 56 -5.33 -14.65 17.03
CA LYS A 56 -6.07 -13.91 16.00
C LYS A 56 -5.25 -13.77 14.73
N LEU A 57 -5.81 -14.24 13.61
CA LEU A 57 -5.21 -14.14 12.29
C LEU A 57 -5.74 -12.91 11.55
N ARG A 58 -4.89 -12.27 10.77
CA ARG A 58 -5.30 -11.24 9.80
C ARG A 58 -5.07 -11.77 8.39
N PRO A 59 -6.05 -11.62 7.47
CA PRO A 59 -5.85 -11.97 6.08
C PRO A 59 -4.90 -10.97 5.41
N LEU A 60 -3.98 -11.49 4.60
CA LEU A 60 -3.13 -10.72 3.71
C LEU A 60 -3.38 -11.17 2.28
N GLY A 61 -3.78 -10.25 1.41
CA GLY A 61 -3.94 -10.50 -0.02
C GLY A 61 -2.63 -10.23 -0.76
N ILE A 62 -2.11 -11.22 -1.47
CA ILE A 62 -0.89 -11.11 -2.27
C ILE A 62 -1.29 -11.11 -3.74
N PRO A 63 -1.28 -9.94 -4.42
CA PRO A 63 -1.60 -9.86 -5.84
C PRO A 63 -0.48 -10.44 -6.70
N VAL A 64 -0.79 -10.81 -7.93
CA VAL A 64 0.18 -11.24 -8.94
C VAL A 64 1.15 -10.11 -9.31
N ILE A 65 2.32 -10.45 -9.85
CA ILE A 65 3.36 -9.45 -10.11
C ILE A 65 2.94 -8.38 -11.12
N THR A 66 2.19 -8.75 -12.14
CA THR A 66 1.62 -7.82 -13.12
C THR A 66 0.69 -6.80 -12.48
N ASP A 67 -0.19 -7.23 -11.58
CA ASP A 67 -1.12 -6.34 -10.87
C ASP A 67 -0.38 -5.36 -9.96
N ARG A 68 0.67 -5.82 -9.26
CA ARG A 68 1.55 -4.93 -8.48
C ARG A 68 2.20 -3.86 -9.34
N CYS A 69 2.58 -4.21 -10.59
CA CYS A 69 3.15 -3.24 -11.51
C CYS A 69 2.11 -2.22 -11.99
N HIS A 70 0.88 -2.65 -12.28
CA HIS A 70 -0.21 -1.73 -12.63
C HIS A 70 -0.59 -0.83 -11.46
N GLN A 71 -0.71 -1.37 -10.24
CA GLN A 71 -0.92 -0.57 -9.03
C GLN A 71 0.19 0.48 -8.83
N ALA A 72 1.46 0.09 -9.03
CA ALA A 72 2.58 1.03 -8.96
C ALA A 72 2.49 2.14 -10.02
N ARG A 73 2.06 1.83 -11.24
CA ARG A 73 1.83 2.83 -12.30
C ARG A 73 0.75 3.84 -11.90
N VAL A 74 -0.40 3.35 -11.43
CA VAL A 74 -1.50 4.22 -10.97
C VAL A 74 -1.03 5.11 -9.81
N ARG A 75 -0.35 4.51 -8.84
CA ARG A 75 0.23 5.27 -7.73
C ARG A 75 1.15 6.39 -8.23
N HIS A 76 2.10 6.08 -9.12
CA HIS A 76 3.03 7.09 -9.64
C HIS A 76 2.36 8.18 -10.46
N ALA A 77 1.25 7.88 -11.13
CA ALA A 77 0.48 8.87 -11.86
C ALA A 77 -0.28 9.83 -10.92
N LEU A 78 -0.81 9.30 -9.82
CA LEU A 78 -1.60 10.09 -8.87
C LEU A 78 -0.74 10.81 -7.82
N GLU A 79 0.40 10.25 -7.44
CA GLU A 79 1.24 10.71 -6.33
C GLU A 79 1.61 12.21 -6.41
N PRO A 80 2.04 12.78 -7.56
CA PRO A 80 2.42 14.19 -7.62
C PRO A 80 1.24 15.14 -7.35
N GLU A 81 0.08 14.84 -7.88
CA GLU A 81 -1.12 15.65 -7.70
C GLU A 81 -1.62 15.59 -6.26
N TRP A 82 -1.74 14.38 -5.71
CA TRP A 82 -2.25 14.19 -4.36
C TRP A 82 -1.26 14.66 -3.29
N GLU A 83 0.05 14.52 -3.53
CA GLU A 83 1.07 15.02 -2.61
C GLU A 83 0.97 16.54 -2.43
N ALA A 84 0.62 17.26 -3.48
CA ALA A 84 0.41 18.71 -3.42
C ALA A 84 -0.86 19.10 -2.64
N ARG A 85 -1.85 18.21 -2.57
CA ARG A 85 -3.15 18.46 -1.90
C ARG A 85 -3.21 17.96 -0.46
N PHE A 86 -2.34 17.04 -0.08
CA PHE A 86 -2.35 16.48 1.27
C PHE A 86 -1.96 17.50 2.32
N GLU A 87 -2.58 17.38 3.49
CA GLU A 87 -2.24 18.16 4.67
C GLU A 87 -0.73 18.10 4.98
N PRO A 88 -0.07 19.24 5.24
CA PRO A 88 1.37 19.30 5.48
C PRO A 88 1.84 18.41 6.63
N ARG A 89 0.98 18.15 7.62
CA ARG A 89 1.28 17.32 8.80
C ARG A 89 0.78 15.88 8.71
N SER A 90 0.43 15.41 7.54
CA SER A 90 0.14 14.00 7.28
C SER A 90 1.45 13.25 6.97
N TYR A 91 1.71 12.14 7.62
CA TYR A 91 3.00 11.41 7.55
C TYR A 91 2.89 10.01 6.97
N GLY A 92 1.74 9.35 7.14
CA GLY A 92 1.57 7.95 6.73
C GLY A 92 1.67 7.75 5.22
N PHE A 93 2.54 6.82 4.79
CA PHE A 93 2.72 6.39 3.40
C PHE A 93 3.12 7.48 2.40
N ARG A 94 3.57 8.63 2.86
CA ARG A 94 4.01 9.74 2.00
C ARG A 94 5.50 9.65 1.66
N PRO A 95 5.91 10.07 0.44
CA PRO A 95 7.31 10.09 0.04
C PRO A 95 8.15 11.02 0.95
N GLY A 96 9.33 10.56 1.32
CA GLY A 96 10.27 11.35 2.12
C GLY A 96 9.84 11.63 3.57
N ARG A 97 8.76 11.03 4.06
CA ARG A 97 8.27 11.18 5.43
C ARG A 97 8.29 9.84 6.15
N GLY A 98 8.78 9.83 7.38
CA GLY A 98 8.88 8.66 8.23
C GLY A 98 8.10 8.79 9.54
N CYS A 99 8.05 7.69 10.31
CA CYS A 99 7.43 7.71 11.64
C CYS A 99 8.18 8.61 12.62
N HIS A 100 9.49 8.78 12.44
CA HIS A 100 10.28 9.68 13.28
C HIS A 100 9.89 11.15 13.10
N ASP A 101 9.60 11.57 11.86
CA ASP A 101 9.13 12.94 11.58
C ASP A 101 7.75 13.19 12.22
N ALA A 102 6.88 12.18 12.24
CA ALA A 102 5.59 12.26 12.92
C ALA A 102 5.77 12.38 14.44
N ILE A 103 6.65 11.59 15.04
CA ILE A 103 6.96 11.63 16.47
C ILE A 103 7.53 13.01 16.86
N GLU A 104 8.48 13.52 16.08
CA GLU A 104 9.07 14.85 16.28
C GLU A 104 7.99 15.94 16.22
N ALA A 105 7.11 15.88 15.23
CA ALA A 105 6.02 16.84 15.09
C ALA A 105 5.05 16.80 16.28
N ILE A 106 4.71 15.61 16.78
CA ILE A 106 3.88 15.44 17.97
C ILE A 106 4.58 16.00 19.20
N PHE A 107 5.86 15.66 19.37
CA PHE A 107 6.65 16.17 20.47
C PHE A 107 6.68 17.70 20.51
N ASN A 108 6.99 18.33 19.37
CA ASN A 108 7.06 19.79 19.25
C ASN A 108 5.71 20.49 19.50
N ILE A 109 4.59 19.80 19.27
CA ILE A 109 3.24 20.35 19.51
C ILE A 109 2.81 20.18 20.98
N CYS A 110 3.16 19.05 21.59
CA CYS A 110 2.63 18.63 22.90
C CYS A 110 3.61 18.97 24.05
N CYS A 111 4.92 19.07 23.78
CA CYS A 111 5.95 19.31 24.78
C CYS A 111 6.41 20.75 24.78
N GLY A 112 6.37 21.37 25.97
CA GLY A 112 6.93 22.70 26.19
C GLY A 112 5.95 23.65 26.88
N PRO A 113 6.44 24.79 27.44
CA PRO A 113 5.64 25.73 28.22
C PRO A 113 4.58 26.47 27.40
N ARG A 114 4.62 26.36 26.08
CA ARG A 114 3.65 26.95 25.13
C ARG A 114 2.71 25.92 24.52
N ALA A 115 2.73 24.67 24.97
CA ALA A 115 1.84 23.64 24.47
C ALA A 115 0.38 23.98 24.79
N ARG A 116 -0.41 24.23 23.76
CA ARG A 116 -1.84 24.57 23.89
C ARG A 116 -2.78 23.36 23.67
N ARG A 117 -2.24 22.29 23.10
CA ARG A 117 -3.03 21.08 22.77
C ARG A 117 -2.83 20.03 23.84
N VAL A 118 -3.90 19.74 24.57
CA VAL A 118 -3.91 18.78 25.68
C VAL A 118 -4.74 17.53 25.36
N TRP A 119 -5.39 17.50 24.20
CA TRP A 119 -6.22 16.39 23.77
C TRP A 119 -5.65 15.75 22.51
N ALA A 120 -5.62 14.44 22.48
CA ALA A 120 -5.27 13.63 21.31
C ALA A 120 -6.51 12.80 20.92
N LEU A 121 -6.86 12.82 19.64
CA LEU A 121 -7.83 11.91 19.06
C LEU A 121 -7.08 10.74 18.45
N ASP A 122 -7.28 9.53 19.00
CA ASP A 122 -6.87 8.27 18.39
C ASP A 122 -8.11 7.66 17.70
N ALA A 123 -8.09 7.62 16.38
CA ALA A 123 -9.19 7.12 15.58
C ALA A 123 -8.68 6.16 14.52
N ASP A 124 -9.30 4.98 14.45
CA ASP A 124 -9.03 3.97 13.43
C ASP A 124 -10.35 3.54 12.77
N LEU A 125 -10.29 3.23 11.49
CA LEU A 125 -11.43 2.73 10.74
C LEU A 125 -11.57 1.23 10.97
N ALA A 126 -12.61 0.81 11.66
CA ALA A 126 -12.92 -0.60 11.84
C ALA A 126 -13.22 -1.23 10.47
N SER A 127 -12.47 -2.29 10.12
CA SER A 127 -12.67 -3.06 8.87
C SER A 127 -12.61 -2.23 7.59
N ALA A 128 -11.81 -1.17 7.55
CA ALA A 128 -11.65 -0.30 6.37
C ALA A 128 -11.26 -1.04 5.08
N LEU A 129 -10.71 -2.25 5.21
CA LEU A 129 -10.31 -3.12 4.10
C LEU A 129 -11.06 -4.47 4.17
N ASP A 130 -12.34 -4.46 4.54
CA ASP A 130 -13.16 -5.67 4.53
C ASP A 130 -13.30 -6.20 3.09
N PRO A 131 -13.29 -7.53 2.86
CA PRO A 131 -13.37 -8.14 1.53
C PRO A 131 -14.52 -7.66 0.65
N TRP A 132 -15.59 -7.18 1.24
CA TRP A 132 -16.75 -6.65 0.52
C TRP A 132 -16.52 -5.30 -0.17
N SER A 133 -15.59 -4.49 0.29
CA SER A 133 -15.28 -3.21 -0.34
C SER A 133 -14.56 -3.36 -1.69
N TYR A 134 -13.87 -4.48 -1.92
CA TYR A 134 -13.23 -4.78 -3.20
C TYR A 134 -14.23 -5.20 -4.30
N CYS A 135 -15.40 -5.75 -3.94
CA CYS A 135 -16.44 -6.10 -4.91
C CYS A 135 -17.16 -4.88 -5.47
N SER A 136 -17.25 -3.79 -4.72
CA SER A 136 -17.98 -2.59 -5.15
C SER A 136 -17.22 -1.78 -6.21
N PHE A 137 -15.88 -1.85 -6.24
CA PHE A 137 -15.08 -1.17 -7.25
C PHE A 137 -15.03 -1.89 -8.61
N ALA A 138 -15.30 -3.18 -8.64
CA ALA A 138 -15.32 -3.94 -9.89
C ALA A 138 -16.63 -3.73 -10.71
N HIS A 139 -17.67 -3.14 -10.12
CA HIS A 139 -18.97 -2.91 -10.78
C HIS A 139 -19.19 -1.47 -11.26
N CYS A 140 -18.26 -0.56 -11.02
CA CYS A 140 -18.36 0.84 -11.50
C CYS A 140 -17.60 1.13 -12.80
N ALA A 141 -17.21 0.11 -13.55
CA ALA A 141 -16.63 0.24 -14.88
C ALA A 141 -17.59 -0.39 -15.91
N CYS A 142 -18.78 0.17 -16.03
CA CYS A 142 -19.64 0.10 -17.24
C CYS A 142 -19.78 1.49 -17.81
#